data_bc614a1b04bd406e4feac728b94da86e
#
_entry.id   bc614a1b04bd406e4feac728b94da86e
#
_cell.length_a   1.000
_cell.length_b   1.000
_cell.length_c   1.000
_cell.angle_alpha   90.00
_cell.angle_beta   90.00
_cell.angle_gamma   90.00
#
_symmetry.space_group_name_H-M   'P 1'
#
loop_
_entity.id
_entity.type
_entity.pdbx_description
1 polymer ?
#
loop_
_entity_poly.entity_id
_entity_poly.type
_entity_poly.pdbx_seq_one_letter_code
_entity_poly.pdbx_strand_id
1 'polypeptide(L)'
;DINGNLNPEGEKYYHHLFAVAKKVGIEIFVNLYHFDMPEYLFNRGGWESREVVEAYAHYARIAFETFGKEIRYWFTFNEPIVEPEVRYTLGGWYPFVKNYSRARAVQYNISLAHALGVREYRRAKAAGFMLEDSRIGLINCFAPPYTKENPSEADLEALRMTDGVNIRWWLDLVTKGELPQDVIDTLQTRGVDLPIRPEDKLILADGVVDWLGCNYYHPERIQAPAKDTDENGIPNFADPY
;
A
#
# COMPACT_ATOMS: atom_id res chain seq x y z
N ASP A 1 14.08 15.65 6.70
CA ASP A 1 15.18 15.14 7.53
C ASP A 1 14.64 14.24 8.65
N ILE A 2 15.52 13.72 9.51
CA ILE A 2 15.18 12.84 10.65
C ILE A 2 14.20 13.49 11.67
N ASN A 3 14.10 14.80 11.69
CA ASN A 3 13.19 15.56 12.57
C ASN A 3 11.85 15.88 11.87
N GLY A 4 11.65 15.37 10.68
CA GLY A 4 10.44 15.64 9.88
C GLY A 4 10.42 17.02 9.21
N ASN A 5 11.57 17.71 9.14
CA ASN A 5 11.65 18.99 8.44
C ASN A 5 11.92 18.79 6.96
N LEU A 6 11.37 19.69 6.13
CA LEU A 6 11.65 19.74 4.71
C LEU A 6 13.15 20.00 4.47
N ASN A 7 13.75 19.24 3.56
CA ASN A 7 15.11 19.47 3.11
C ASN A 7 15.13 20.55 2.01
N PRO A 8 15.70 21.74 2.23
CA PRO A 8 15.67 22.84 1.25
C PRO A 8 16.35 22.50 -0.08
N GLU A 9 17.38 21.66 -0.07
CA GLU A 9 18.04 21.23 -1.32
C GLU A 9 17.15 20.25 -2.09
N GLY A 10 16.44 19.36 -1.40
CA GLY A 10 15.46 18.45 -2.01
C GLY A 10 14.29 19.23 -2.59
N GLU A 11 13.74 20.21 -1.85
CA GLU A 11 12.68 21.09 -2.31
C GLU A 11 13.08 21.79 -3.62
N LYS A 12 14.22 22.46 -3.63
CA LYS A 12 14.76 23.16 -4.80
C LYS A 12 14.97 22.22 -6.00
N TYR A 13 15.47 21.00 -5.73
CA TYR A 13 15.65 19.99 -6.77
C TYR A 13 14.33 19.61 -7.44
N TYR A 14 13.29 19.32 -6.65
CA TYR A 14 11.99 18.92 -7.22
C TYR A 14 11.28 20.05 -7.92
N HIS A 15 11.30 21.29 -7.41
CA HIS A 15 10.79 22.45 -8.15
C HIS A 15 11.48 22.62 -9.51
N HIS A 16 12.81 22.47 -9.55
CA HIS A 16 13.54 22.53 -10.81
C HIS A 16 13.15 21.38 -11.76
N LEU A 17 13.09 20.15 -11.27
CA LEU A 17 12.69 18.96 -12.04
C LEU A 17 11.29 19.16 -12.67
N PHE A 18 10.33 19.60 -11.87
CA PHE A 18 8.96 19.85 -12.34
C PHE A 18 8.91 20.98 -13.39
N ALA A 19 9.65 22.05 -13.19
CA ALA A 19 9.73 23.13 -14.16
C ALA A 19 10.32 22.68 -15.50
N VAL A 20 11.37 21.86 -15.47
CA VAL A 20 11.99 21.30 -16.69
C VAL A 20 11.02 20.36 -17.43
N ALA A 21 10.35 19.44 -16.70
CA ALA A 21 9.39 18.52 -17.29
C ALA A 21 8.22 19.28 -17.99
N LYS A 22 7.66 20.27 -17.30
CA LYS A 22 6.58 21.11 -17.86
C LYS A 22 7.04 21.90 -19.09
N LYS A 23 8.26 22.41 -19.08
CA LYS A 23 8.81 23.18 -20.23
C LYS A 23 8.88 22.35 -21.51
N VAL A 24 9.07 21.03 -21.40
CA VAL A 24 9.11 20.10 -22.54
C VAL A 24 7.78 19.37 -22.77
N GLY A 25 6.71 19.77 -22.10
CA GLY A 25 5.35 19.26 -22.31
C GLY A 25 5.08 17.88 -21.65
N ILE A 26 5.87 17.49 -20.65
CA ILE A 26 5.64 16.25 -19.90
C ILE A 26 4.61 16.51 -18.80
N GLU A 27 3.53 15.71 -18.77
CA GLU A 27 2.60 15.68 -17.66
C GLU A 27 3.21 14.86 -16.52
N ILE A 28 3.13 15.40 -15.30
CA ILE A 28 3.82 14.84 -14.12
C ILE A 28 2.82 14.11 -13.25
N PHE A 29 3.15 12.85 -12.92
CA PHE A 29 2.45 12.01 -11.97
C PHE A 29 3.39 11.71 -10.81
N VAL A 30 3.12 12.25 -9.64
CA VAL A 30 3.96 12.06 -8.45
C VAL A 30 3.45 10.89 -7.65
N ASN A 31 4.31 9.93 -7.37
CA ASN A 31 4.08 8.88 -6.40
C ASN A 31 4.89 9.15 -5.13
N LEU A 32 4.23 9.15 -3.95
CA LEU A 32 4.87 9.52 -2.69
C LEU A 32 5.78 8.42 -2.15
N TYR A 33 5.49 7.15 -2.41
CA TYR A 33 6.27 6.03 -1.88
C TYR A 33 6.44 4.91 -2.89
N HIS A 34 7.69 4.53 -3.15
CA HIS A 34 8.09 3.47 -4.08
C HIS A 34 9.24 2.63 -3.49
N PHE A 35 9.00 2.03 -2.29
CA PHE A 35 9.88 1.10 -1.56
C PHE A 35 11.13 1.71 -0.92
N ASP A 36 11.26 3.01 -0.89
CA ASP A 36 12.44 3.78 -0.50
C ASP A 36 12.35 4.37 0.92
N MET A 37 11.94 3.56 1.89
CA MET A 37 11.86 3.99 3.28
C MET A 37 13.22 4.43 3.83
N PRO A 38 13.31 5.62 4.44
CA PRO A 38 14.53 6.07 5.11
C PRO A 38 14.97 5.11 6.23
N GLU A 39 16.27 4.81 6.32
CA GLU A 39 16.82 3.87 7.28
C GLU A 39 16.42 4.18 8.74
N TYR A 40 16.40 5.46 9.11
CA TYR A 40 16.01 5.84 10.47
C TYR A 40 14.56 5.50 10.82
N LEU A 41 13.65 5.44 9.83
CA LEU A 41 12.28 4.96 10.04
C LEU A 41 12.24 3.44 10.14
N PHE A 42 13.06 2.72 9.37
CA PHE A 42 13.23 1.28 9.56
C PHE A 42 13.71 0.95 10.97
N ASN A 43 14.67 1.70 11.50
CA ASN A 43 15.20 1.53 12.86
C ASN A 43 14.16 1.84 13.96
N ARG A 44 13.04 2.49 13.62
CA ARG A 44 11.87 2.72 14.49
C ARG A 44 10.74 1.70 14.27
N GLY A 45 11.03 0.62 13.57
CA GLY A 45 10.11 -0.48 13.31
C GLY A 45 9.51 -0.53 11.90
N GLY A 46 9.86 0.40 11.00
CA GLY A 46 9.35 0.41 9.65
C GLY A 46 7.82 0.39 9.62
N TRP A 47 7.23 -0.25 8.62
CA TRP A 47 5.78 -0.33 8.49
C TRP A 47 5.08 -1.19 9.57
N GLU A 48 5.81 -1.86 10.47
CA GLU A 48 5.22 -2.51 11.64
C GLU A 48 4.84 -1.50 12.74
N SER A 49 5.38 -0.27 12.67
CA SER A 49 5.20 0.78 13.66
C SER A 49 4.13 1.80 13.26
N ARG A 50 3.18 2.08 14.17
CA ARG A 50 2.22 3.18 13.99
C ARG A 50 2.88 4.56 13.93
N GLU A 51 4.01 4.74 14.61
CA GLU A 51 4.80 5.98 14.52
C GLU A 51 5.25 6.24 13.06
N VAL A 52 5.63 5.19 12.34
CA VAL A 52 6.02 5.30 10.92
C VAL A 52 4.82 5.60 10.02
N VAL A 53 3.65 5.05 10.32
CA VAL A 53 2.38 5.38 9.64
C VAL A 53 2.07 6.87 9.78
N GLU A 54 2.22 7.43 10.98
CA GLU A 54 2.01 8.86 11.24
C GLU A 54 3.10 9.74 10.59
N ALA A 55 4.35 9.27 10.59
CA ALA A 55 5.46 9.95 9.92
C ALA A 55 5.23 10.04 8.40
N TYR A 56 4.65 9.00 7.79
CA TYR A 56 4.25 9.04 6.39
C TYR A 56 3.15 10.08 6.13
N ALA A 57 2.14 10.17 6.98
CA ALA A 57 1.08 11.18 6.85
C ALA A 57 1.68 12.61 6.95
N HIS A 58 2.62 12.82 7.86
CA HIS A 58 3.35 14.09 7.97
C HIS A 58 4.16 14.42 6.70
N TYR A 59 4.88 13.43 6.17
CA TYR A 59 5.61 13.56 4.90
C TYR A 59 4.66 13.91 3.73
N ALA A 60 3.54 13.19 3.60
CA ALA A 60 2.53 13.43 2.57
C ALA A 60 1.98 14.87 2.66
N ARG A 61 1.66 15.34 3.87
CA ARG A 61 1.23 16.73 4.10
C ARG A 61 2.24 17.73 3.59
N ILE A 62 3.53 17.59 3.97
CA ILE A 62 4.59 18.49 3.53
C ILE A 62 4.68 18.49 1.99
N ALA A 63 4.64 17.32 1.36
CA ALA A 63 4.70 17.22 -0.10
C ALA A 63 3.54 17.95 -0.78
N PHE A 64 2.32 17.80 -0.27
CA PHE A 64 1.14 18.49 -0.81
C PHE A 64 1.18 20.00 -0.59
N GLU A 65 1.59 20.46 0.59
CA GLU A 65 1.70 21.89 0.89
C GLU A 65 2.79 22.57 0.05
N THR A 66 3.91 21.86 -0.21
CA THR A 66 5.06 22.39 -0.95
C THR A 66 4.82 22.38 -2.46
N PHE A 67 4.37 21.23 -3.01
CA PHE A 67 4.34 21.00 -4.46
C PHE A 67 2.93 20.99 -5.06
N GLY A 68 1.89 21.11 -4.25
CA GLY A 68 0.51 20.92 -4.68
C GLY A 68 0.03 21.86 -5.76
N LYS A 69 0.60 23.08 -5.87
CA LYS A 69 0.30 24.04 -6.95
C LYS A 69 0.99 23.70 -8.28
N GLU A 70 1.90 22.76 -8.28
CA GLU A 70 2.65 22.38 -9.47
C GLU A 70 2.18 21.06 -10.08
N ILE A 71 1.61 20.17 -9.25
CA ILE A 71 1.30 18.80 -9.60
C ILE A 71 -0.20 18.56 -9.57
N ARG A 72 -0.72 18.00 -10.68
CA ARG A 72 -2.14 17.65 -10.82
C ARG A 72 -2.42 16.24 -10.32
N TYR A 73 -1.53 15.27 -10.60
CA TYR A 73 -1.77 13.84 -10.37
C TYR A 73 -0.83 13.28 -9.32
N TRP A 74 -1.44 12.74 -8.26
CA TRP A 74 -0.75 12.22 -7.10
C TRP A 74 -1.12 10.75 -6.86
N PHE A 75 -0.15 9.98 -6.40
CA PHE A 75 -0.35 8.65 -5.86
C PHE A 75 0.26 8.56 -4.47
N THR A 76 -0.43 7.87 -3.58
CA THR A 76 0.08 7.59 -2.23
C THR A 76 1.18 6.53 -2.26
N PHE A 77 0.91 5.40 -2.90
CA PHE A 77 1.82 4.26 -2.99
C PHE A 77 1.86 3.69 -4.39
N ASN A 78 3.01 3.16 -4.77
CA ASN A 78 3.15 2.20 -5.84
C ASN A 78 3.22 0.79 -5.27
N GLU A 79 2.34 -0.11 -5.74
CA GLU A 79 2.31 -1.54 -5.43
C GLU A 79 2.46 -1.85 -3.92
N PRO A 80 1.57 -1.36 -3.06
CA PRO A 80 1.74 -1.48 -1.62
C PRO A 80 1.82 -2.92 -1.12
N ILE A 81 1.30 -3.91 -1.89
CA ILE A 81 1.41 -5.34 -1.56
C ILE A 81 2.86 -5.87 -1.65
N VAL A 82 3.71 -5.25 -2.46
CA VAL A 82 5.10 -5.71 -2.65
C VAL A 82 5.92 -5.58 -1.36
N GLU A 83 5.70 -4.55 -0.57
CA GLU A 83 6.37 -4.35 0.71
C GLU A 83 6.21 -5.54 1.67
N PRO A 84 4.98 -5.94 2.06
CA PRO A 84 4.79 -7.07 2.94
C PRO A 84 5.23 -8.40 2.31
N GLU A 85 4.99 -8.59 1.01
CA GLU A 85 5.35 -9.85 0.35
C GLU A 85 6.85 -10.05 0.24
N VAL A 86 7.57 -9.09 -0.33
CA VAL A 86 9.00 -9.28 -0.59
C VAL A 86 9.83 -9.20 0.67
N ARG A 87 9.49 -8.30 1.62
CA ARG A 87 10.29 -8.11 2.84
C ARG A 87 9.97 -9.12 3.94
N TYR A 88 8.69 -9.53 4.08
CA TYR A 88 8.22 -10.27 5.25
C TYR A 88 7.66 -11.64 4.94
N THR A 89 7.11 -11.90 3.75
CA THR A 89 6.69 -13.25 3.34
C THR A 89 7.84 -14.01 2.70
N LEU A 90 8.48 -13.43 1.69
CA LEU A 90 9.57 -14.05 0.95
C LEU A 90 10.95 -13.85 1.60
N GLY A 91 11.13 -12.77 2.37
CA GLY A 91 12.43 -12.40 2.94
C GLY A 91 13.47 -12.02 1.89
N GLY A 92 13.04 -11.49 0.74
CA GLY A 92 13.90 -11.14 -0.38
C GLY A 92 14.60 -9.78 -0.23
N TRP A 93 14.01 -8.86 0.55
CA TRP A 93 14.56 -7.54 0.85
C TRP A 93 14.78 -7.36 2.35
N TYR A 94 15.62 -6.41 2.72
CA TYR A 94 15.77 -6.03 4.12
C TYR A 94 14.40 -5.70 4.75
N PRO A 95 14.06 -6.20 5.93
CA PRO A 95 14.91 -6.88 6.93
C PRO A 95 15.06 -8.41 6.76
N PHE A 96 14.77 -8.97 5.58
CA PHE A 96 14.91 -10.39 5.24
C PHE A 96 14.14 -11.34 6.18
N VAL A 97 12.99 -10.89 6.65
CA VAL A 97 12.12 -11.64 7.55
C VAL A 97 11.26 -12.61 6.75
N LYS A 98 11.04 -13.80 7.29
CA LYS A 98 10.02 -14.74 6.80
C LYS A 98 9.00 -14.95 7.91
N ASN A 99 7.93 -14.20 7.87
CA ASN A 99 6.85 -14.28 8.86
C ASN A 99 5.55 -13.69 8.27
N TYR A 100 4.61 -14.56 7.99
CA TYR A 100 3.36 -14.19 7.34
C TYR A 100 2.50 -13.23 8.19
N SER A 101 2.42 -13.46 9.51
CA SER A 101 1.66 -12.55 10.39
C SER A 101 2.24 -11.14 10.40
N ARG A 102 3.57 -11.01 10.45
CA ARG A 102 4.22 -9.69 10.33
C ARG A 102 3.98 -9.05 8.96
N ALA A 103 4.01 -9.86 7.88
CA ALA A 103 3.66 -9.37 6.54
C ALA A 103 2.25 -8.79 6.51
N ARG A 104 1.26 -9.47 7.08
CA ARG A 104 -0.13 -8.97 7.13
C ARG A 104 -0.29 -7.76 8.04
N ALA A 105 0.43 -7.69 9.15
CA ALA A 105 0.48 -6.50 10.00
C ALA A 105 1.05 -5.27 9.25
N VAL A 106 2.12 -5.48 8.47
CA VAL A 106 2.70 -4.46 7.58
C VAL A 106 1.68 -4.01 6.53
N GLN A 107 1.00 -4.96 5.85
CA GLN A 107 -0.05 -4.65 4.87
C GLN A 107 -1.16 -3.79 5.49
N TYR A 108 -1.61 -4.15 6.68
CA TYR A 108 -2.62 -3.41 7.42
C TYR A 108 -2.17 -1.98 7.75
N ASN A 109 -0.95 -1.80 8.25
CA ASN A 109 -0.40 -0.48 8.56
C ASN A 109 -0.18 0.39 7.31
N ILE A 110 0.23 -0.18 6.18
CA ILE A 110 0.32 0.54 4.92
C ILE A 110 -1.07 1.00 4.45
N SER A 111 -2.12 0.20 4.69
CA SER A 111 -3.51 0.60 4.40
C SER A 111 -3.91 1.85 5.18
N LEU A 112 -3.52 1.93 6.46
CA LEU A 112 -3.74 3.12 7.29
C LEU A 112 -2.91 4.31 6.81
N ALA A 113 -1.64 4.07 6.46
CA ALA A 113 -0.76 5.12 5.92
C ALA A 113 -1.34 5.70 4.63
N HIS A 114 -1.83 4.85 3.73
CA HIS A 114 -2.55 5.28 2.53
C HIS A 114 -3.73 6.20 2.86
N ALA A 115 -4.62 5.75 3.75
CA ALA A 115 -5.83 6.48 4.13
C ALA A 115 -5.49 7.83 4.79
N LEU A 116 -4.47 7.86 5.66
CA LEU A 116 -3.96 9.11 6.24
C LEU A 116 -3.36 10.04 5.17
N GLY A 117 -2.63 9.51 4.20
CA GLY A 117 -2.12 10.27 3.06
C GLY A 117 -3.24 10.92 2.23
N VAL A 118 -4.32 10.18 1.96
CA VAL A 118 -5.52 10.72 1.28
C VAL A 118 -6.20 11.80 2.13
N ARG A 119 -6.30 11.60 3.45
CA ARG A 119 -6.82 12.62 4.38
C ARG A 119 -6.00 13.91 4.31
N GLU A 120 -4.69 13.82 4.33
CA GLU A 120 -3.80 15.00 4.24
C GLU A 120 -3.90 15.68 2.87
N TYR A 121 -4.05 14.92 1.78
CA TYR A 121 -4.34 15.49 0.46
C TYR A 121 -5.64 16.31 0.47
N ARG A 122 -6.73 15.76 1.01
CA ARG A 122 -8.03 16.46 1.08
C ARG A 122 -7.96 17.71 1.94
N ARG A 123 -7.21 17.67 3.05
CA ARG A 123 -6.94 18.84 3.90
C ARG A 123 -6.16 19.91 3.15
N ALA A 124 -5.07 19.54 2.48
CA ALA A 124 -4.27 20.47 1.69
C ALA A 124 -5.09 21.11 0.55
N LYS A 125 -5.95 20.31 -0.09
CA LYS A 125 -6.86 20.81 -1.15
C LYS A 125 -7.87 21.80 -0.59
N ALA A 126 -8.52 21.50 0.50
CA ALA A 126 -9.48 22.41 1.17
C ALA A 126 -8.81 23.70 1.67
N ALA A 127 -7.54 23.63 2.11
CA ALA A 127 -6.74 24.79 2.53
C ALA A 127 -6.18 25.60 1.35
N GLY A 128 -6.40 25.18 0.10
CA GLY A 128 -5.96 25.90 -1.08
C GLY A 128 -4.50 25.66 -1.48
N PHE A 129 -3.82 24.67 -0.94
CA PHE A 129 -2.43 24.35 -1.31
C PHE A 129 -2.32 23.53 -2.61
N MET A 130 -3.42 22.94 -3.09
CA MET A 130 -3.43 22.10 -4.29
C MET A 130 -3.98 22.84 -5.51
N LEU A 131 -3.71 22.30 -6.72
CA LEU A 131 -4.46 22.67 -7.92
C LEU A 131 -5.93 22.27 -7.73
N GLU A 132 -6.86 23.07 -8.24
CA GLU A 132 -8.30 22.83 -8.10
C GLU A 132 -8.72 21.50 -8.76
N ASP A 133 -8.14 21.20 -9.91
CA ASP A 133 -8.38 19.98 -10.69
C ASP A 133 -7.42 18.82 -10.32
N SER A 134 -6.64 18.96 -9.24
CA SER A 134 -5.75 17.89 -8.77
C SER A 134 -6.54 16.66 -8.32
N ARG A 135 -5.90 15.48 -8.43
CA ARG A 135 -6.48 14.19 -8.09
C ARG A 135 -5.48 13.30 -7.34
N ILE A 136 -6.01 12.49 -6.43
CA ILE A 136 -5.23 11.50 -5.65
C ILE A 136 -5.62 10.08 -6.02
N GLY A 137 -4.66 9.18 -6.10
CA GLY A 137 -4.83 7.76 -6.41
C GLY A 137 -3.89 6.85 -5.63
N LEU A 138 -3.99 5.57 -5.95
CA LEU A 138 -3.06 4.51 -5.54
C LEU A 138 -2.72 3.70 -6.79
N ILE A 139 -1.47 3.26 -6.92
CA ILE A 139 -1.07 2.33 -7.98
C ILE A 139 -1.03 0.93 -7.40
N ASN A 140 -1.90 0.04 -7.87
CA ASN A 140 -1.89 -1.36 -7.45
C ASN A 140 -1.24 -2.27 -8.51
N CYS A 141 -0.57 -3.32 -8.02
CA CYS A 141 -0.10 -4.42 -8.87
C CYS A 141 -1.22 -5.45 -9.01
N PHE A 142 -1.66 -5.68 -10.23
CA PHE A 142 -2.69 -6.66 -10.53
C PHE A 142 -2.08 -7.90 -11.16
N ALA A 143 -2.15 -9.02 -10.43
CA ALA A 143 -1.91 -10.37 -10.92
C ALA A 143 -3.16 -11.20 -10.63
N PRO A 144 -4.23 -11.05 -11.45
CA PRO A 144 -5.51 -11.72 -11.18
C PRO A 144 -5.32 -13.24 -11.08
N PRO A 145 -5.66 -13.83 -9.92
CA PRO A 145 -5.49 -15.26 -9.74
C PRO A 145 -6.58 -16.03 -10.49
N TYR A 146 -6.22 -17.19 -11.00
CA TYR A 146 -7.15 -18.15 -11.57
C TYR A 146 -6.72 -19.58 -11.25
N THR A 147 -7.66 -20.53 -11.33
CA THR A 147 -7.41 -21.92 -11.04
C THR A 147 -7.79 -22.83 -12.22
N LYS A 148 -7.67 -24.14 -12.05
CA LYS A 148 -7.97 -25.16 -13.08
C LYS A 148 -9.46 -25.19 -13.48
N GLU A 149 -9.79 -25.80 -14.63
CA GLU A 149 -11.14 -25.82 -15.20
C GLU A 149 -12.20 -26.47 -14.29
N ASN A 150 -11.81 -27.50 -13.53
CA ASN A 150 -12.71 -28.20 -12.59
C ASN A 150 -12.13 -28.08 -11.17
N PRO A 151 -12.26 -26.90 -10.53
CA PRO A 151 -11.68 -26.66 -9.21
C PRO A 151 -12.44 -27.40 -8.12
N SER A 152 -11.72 -27.90 -7.14
CA SER A 152 -12.31 -28.34 -5.85
C SER A 152 -12.75 -27.16 -5.01
N GLU A 153 -13.53 -27.38 -3.95
CA GLU A 153 -13.87 -26.33 -2.97
C GLU A 153 -12.62 -25.72 -2.34
N ALA A 154 -11.59 -26.52 -2.09
CA ALA A 154 -10.32 -26.04 -1.57
C ALA A 154 -9.56 -25.15 -2.59
N ASP A 155 -9.64 -25.44 -3.89
CA ASP A 155 -9.06 -24.58 -4.93
C ASP A 155 -9.81 -23.23 -5.01
N LEU A 156 -11.14 -23.24 -4.87
CA LEU A 156 -11.95 -22.01 -4.85
C LEU A 156 -11.66 -21.18 -3.60
N GLU A 157 -11.42 -21.80 -2.45
CA GLU A 157 -11.01 -21.08 -1.24
C GLU A 157 -9.60 -20.47 -1.40
N ALA A 158 -8.65 -21.22 -1.98
CA ALA A 158 -7.33 -20.69 -2.31
C ALA A 158 -7.43 -19.46 -3.26
N LEU A 159 -8.28 -19.56 -4.27
CA LEU A 159 -8.57 -18.46 -5.19
C LEU A 159 -9.13 -17.24 -4.45
N ARG A 160 -10.16 -17.44 -3.60
CA ARG A 160 -10.80 -16.38 -2.82
C ARG A 160 -9.80 -15.67 -1.92
N MET A 161 -8.92 -16.42 -1.24
CA MET A 161 -7.93 -15.85 -0.34
C MET A 161 -6.82 -15.09 -1.07
N THR A 162 -6.30 -15.65 -2.17
CA THR A 162 -5.29 -14.98 -2.99
C THR A 162 -5.83 -13.68 -3.57
N ASP A 163 -7.02 -13.71 -4.19
CA ASP A 163 -7.71 -12.51 -4.67
C ASP A 163 -7.98 -11.53 -3.52
N GLY A 164 -8.44 -12.05 -2.39
CA GLY A 164 -8.76 -11.28 -1.20
C GLY A 164 -7.58 -10.49 -0.64
N VAL A 165 -6.43 -11.13 -0.49
CA VAL A 165 -5.21 -10.53 0.08
C VAL A 165 -4.50 -9.61 -0.90
N ASN A 166 -4.39 -10.03 -2.18
CA ASN A 166 -3.56 -9.34 -3.16
C ASN A 166 -4.31 -8.24 -3.92
N ILE A 167 -5.63 -8.42 -4.16
CA ILE A 167 -6.41 -7.54 -5.03
C ILE A 167 -7.56 -6.86 -4.28
N ARG A 168 -8.52 -7.61 -3.72
CA ARG A 168 -9.70 -7.04 -3.06
C ARG A 168 -9.34 -6.18 -1.86
N TRP A 169 -8.28 -6.53 -1.12
CA TRP A 169 -7.77 -5.73 -0.01
C TRP A 169 -7.57 -4.26 -0.40
N TRP A 170 -6.90 -4.05 -1.51
CA TRP A 170 -6.60 -2.70 -2.00
C TRP A 170 -7.79 -2.07 -2.73
N LEU A 171 -8.52 -2.86 -3.54
CA LEU A 171 -9.71 -2.34 -4.24
C LEU A 171 -10.81 -1.89 -3.28
N ASP A 172 -11.11 -2.68 -2.25
CA ASP A 172 -12.12 -2.31 -1.26
C ASP A 172 -11.69 -1.06 -0.48
N LEU A 173 -10.40 -0.98 -0.10
CA LEU A 173 -9.86 0.21 0.55
C LEU A 173 -10.06 1.47 -0.29
N VAL A 174 -9.64 1.44 -1.56
CA VAL A 174 -9.65 2.65 -2.41
C VAL A 174 -11.00 3.01 -3.01
N THR A 175 -11.96 2.09 -3.00
CA THR A 175 -13.32 2.31 -3.55
C THR A 175 -14.39 2.44 -2.50
N LYS A 176 -14.24 1.78 -1.34
CA LYS A 176 -15.24 1.72 -0.28
C LYS A 176 -14.75 2.32 1.06
N GLY A 177 -13.43 2.48 1.23
CA GLY A 177 -12.84 2.93 2.50
C GLY A 177 -12.88 1.85 3.60
N GLU A 178 -12.87 0.58 3.20
CA GLU A 178 -12.92 -0.56 4.11
C GLU A 178 -12.03 -1.70 3.61
N LEU A 179 -11.71 -2.66 4.47
CA LEU A 179 -10.99 -3.87 4.11
C LEU A 179 -11.95 -5.06 4.03
N PRO A 180 -11.66 -6.10 3.21
CA PRO A 180 -12.53 -7.25 3.04
C PRO A 180 -12.63 -8.07 4.34
N GLN A 181 -13.77 -7.99 5.03
CA GLN A 181 -13.99 -8.59 6.35
C GLN A 181 -13.84 -10.10 6.32
N ASP A 182 -14.29 -10.77 5.25
CA ASP A 182 -14.14 -12.22 5.06
C ASP A 182 -12.67 -12.68 5.03
N VAL A 183 -11.79 -11.84 4.50
CA VAL A 183 -10.34 -12.08 4.49
C VAL A 183 -9.77 -11.89 5.89
N ILE A 184 -10.13 -10.81 6.57
CA ILE A 184 -9.70 -10.51 7.95
C ILE A 184 -10.10 -11.67 8.87
N ASP A 185 -11.36 -12.12 8.82
CA ASP A 185 -11.88 -13.21 9.65
C ASP A 185 -11.13 -14.53 9.38
N THR A 186 -10.83 -14.83 8.11
CA THR A 186 -10.06 -16.01 7.75
C THR A 186 -8.62 -15.93 8.26
N LEU A 187 -7.95 -14.79 8.11
CA LEU A 187 -6.60 -14.56 8.63
C LEU A 187 -6.55 -14.76 10.16
N GLN A 188 -7.49 -14.16 10.90
CA GLN A 188 -7.56 -14.31 12.36
C GLN A 188 -7.84 -15.75 12.78
N THR A 189 -8.75 -16.45 12.10
CA THR A 189 -9.04 -17.88 12.35
C THR A 189 -7.79 -18.76 12.12
N ARG A 190 -6.93 -18.38 11.20
CA ARG A 190 -5.65 -19.06 10.91
C ARG A 190 -4.49 -18.58 11.80
N GLY A 191 -4.78 -17.80 12.85
CA GLY A 191 -3.78 -17.33 13.82
C GLY A 191 -2.90 -16.18 13.31
N VAL A 192 -3.32 -15.49 12.26
CA VAL A 192 -2.63 -14.28 11.78
C VAL A 192 -3.13 -13.09 12.58
N ASP A 193 -2.24 -12.51 13.39
CA ASP A 193 -2.55 -11.38 14.24
C ASP A 193 -2.42 -10.05 13.48
N LEU A 194 -3.52 -9.30 13.39
CA LEU A 194 -3.57 -7.98 12.76
C LEU A 194 -3.65 -6.89 13.84
N PRO A 195 -2.88 -5.79 13.72
CA PRO A 195 -2.82 -4.73 14.73
C PRO A 195 -4.03 -3.78 14.67
N ILE A 196 -5.23 -4.34 14.58
CA ILE A 196 -6.50 -3.60 14.44
C ILE A 196 -6.83 -2.87 15.73
N ARG A 197 -7.21 -1.58 15.60
CA ARG A 197 -7.72 -0.76 16.70
C ARG A 197 -9.13 -0.27 16.38
N PRO A 198 -9.98 0.00 17.39
CA PRO A 198 -11.36 0.46 17.16
C PRO A 198 -11.48 1.73 16.30
N GLU A 199 -10.52 2.66 16.45
CA GLU A 199 -10.47 3.92 15.70
C GLU A 199 -10.06 3.78 14.24
N ASP A 200 -9.41 2.66 13.85
CA ASP A 200 -8.86 2.45 12.51
C ASP A 200 -9.93 2.49 11.41
N LYS A 201 -11.14 2.06 11.72
CA LYS A 201 -12.26 2.11 10.78
C LYS A 201 -12.53 3.52 10.28
N LEU A 202 -12.41 4.53 11.15
CA LEU A 202 -12.58 5.93 10.78
C LEU A 202 -11.40 6.46 9.95
N ILE A 203 -10.21 5.87 10.13
CA ILE A 203 -9.05 6.20 9.31
C ILE A 203 -9.22 5.59 7.92
N LEU A 204 -9.53 4.29 7.84
CA LEU A 204 -9.68 3.57 6.57
C LEU A 204 -10.75 4.19 5.67
N ALA A 205 -11.82 4.75 6.24
CA ALA A 205 -12.87 5.42 5.49
C ALA A 205 -12.38 6.62 4.65
N ASP A 206 -11.26 7.22 5.02
CA ASP A 206 -10.63 8.29 4.21
C ASP A 206 -9.83 7.75 3.01
N GLY A 207 -9.63 6.44 2.92
CA GLY A 207 -8.80 5.80 1.89
C GLY A 207 -9.39 5.81 0.47
N VAL A 208 -10.62 6.27 0.28
CA VAL A 208 -11.25 6.35 -1.05
C VAL A 208 -10.56 7.39 -1.92
N VAL A 209 -10.19 6.99 -3.15
CA VAL A 209 -9.41 7.80 -4.09
C VAL A 209 -10.22 8.28 -5.29
N ASP A 210 -9.66 9.22 -6.05
CA ASP A 210 -10.28 9.77 -7.26
C ASP A 210 -10.02 8.89 -8.49
N TRP A 211 -8.93 8.11 -8.49
CA TRP A 211 -8.52 7.25 -9.60
C TRP A 211 -7.59 6.13 -9.13
N LEU A 212 -7.40 5.12 -9.98
CA LEU A 212 -6.57 3.95 -9.70
C LEU A 212 -5.51 3.80 -10.80
N GLY A 213 -4.25 3.67 -10.39
CA GLY A 213 -3.16 3.22 -11.25
C GLY A 213 -3.12 1.69 -11.30
N CYS A 214 -2.80 1.15 -12.46
CA CYS A 214 -2.74 -0.29 -12.67
C CYS A 214 -1.40 -0.69 -13.27
N ASN A 215 -0.61 -1.44 -12.48
CA ASN A 215 0.52 -2.20 -13.00
C ASN A 215 0.05 -3.63 -13.26
N TYR A 216 0.23 -4.13 -14.48
CA TYR A 216 -0.15 -5.48 -14.87
C TYR A 216 0.97 -6.14 -15.64
N TYR A 217 1.33 -7.35 -15.21
CA TYR A 217 2.40 -8.13 -15.84
C TYR A 217 1.87 -9.47 -16.38
N HIS A 218 1.20 -10.23 -15.55
CA HIS A 218 0.65 -11.55 -15.87
C HIS A 218 -0.43 -11.94 -14.85
N PRO A 219 -1.35 -12.85 -15.23
CA PRO A 219 -2.22 -13.48 -14.24
C PRO A 219 -1.44 -14.54 -13.45
N GLU A 220 -1.96 -14.92 -12.28
CA GLU A 220 -1.36 -15.90 -11.39
C GLU A 220 -2.18 -17.20 -11.38
N ARG A 221 -1.53 -18.34 -11.63
CA ARG A 221 -2.17 -19.67 -11.57
C ARG A 221 -1.99 -20.25 -10.19
N ILE A 222 -3.10 -20.58 -9.54
CA ILE A 222 -3.09 -21.08 -8.16
C ILE A 222 -3.98 -22.29 -7.97
N GLN A 223 -3.70 -23.09 -6.95
CA GLN A 223 -4.50 -24.22 -6.49
C GLN A 223 -4.49 -24.28 -4.96
N ALA A 224 -5.30 -25.18 -4.40
CA ALA A 224 -5.28 -25.47 -2.98
C ALA A 224 -3.86 -25.87 -2.53
N PRO A 225 -3.39 -25.39 -1.37
CA PRO A 225 -2.07 -25.73 -0.90
C PRO A 225 -1.97 -27.21 -0.52
N ALA A 226 -0.84 -27.83 -0.84
CA ALA A 226 -0.55 -29.21 -0.46
C ALA A 226 -0.39 -29.37 1.07
N LYS A 227 -0.03 -28.30 1.76
CA LYS A 227 0.09 -28.21 3.21
C LYS A 227 -0.42 -26.87 3.71
N ASP A 228 -1.10 -26.87 4.84
CA ASP A 228 -1.67 -25.65 5.47
C ASP A 228 -0.61 -24.65 5.96
N THR A 229 0.61 -25.14 6.16
CA THR A 229 1.77 -24.31 6.52
C THR A 229 3.00 -24.78 5.77
N ASP A 230 3.94 -23.86 5.54
CA ASP A 230 5.27 -24.22 5.07
C ASP A 230 6.11 -24.88 6.17
N GLU A 231 7.37 -25.20 5.87
CA GLU A 231 8.33 -25.83 6.80
C GLU A 231 8.66 -24.93 8.03
N ASN A 232 8.38 -23.63 7.95
CA ASN A 232 8.58 -22.64 9.01
C ASN A 232 7.29 -22.33 9.79
N GLY A 233 6.19 -23.04 9.51
CA GLY A 233 4.88 -22.80 10.13
C GLY A 233 4.16 -21.55 9.62
N ILE A 234 4.59 -21.00 8.49
CA ILE A 234 3.91 -19.86 7.84
C ILE A 234 2.62 -20.38 7.18
N PRO A 235 1.44 -19.77 7.45
CA PRO A 235 0.20 -20.17 6.79
C PRO A 235 0.32 -20.14 5.27
N ASN A 236 -0.03 -21.25 4.64
CA ASN A 236 -0.10 -21.35 3.19
C ASN A 236 -1.58 -21.37 2.76
N PHE A 237 -2.00 -20.43 1.92
CA PHE A 237 -3.37 -20.33 1.44
C PHE A 237 -3.52 -20.82 0.00
N ALA A 238 -2.45 -20.84 -0.78
CA ALA A 238 -2.45 -21.28 -2.16
C ALA A 238 -1.06 -21.71 -2.61
N ASP A 239 -0.99 -22.73 -3.45
CA ASP A 239 0.21 -23.14 -4.17
C ASP A 239 0.14 -22.69 -5.64
N PRO A 240 1.29 -22.45 -6.30
CA PRO A 240 1.33 -22.28 -7.76
C PRO A 240 0.77 -23.54 -8.47
N TYR A 241 0.18 -23.32 -9.64
CA TYR A 241 -0.42 -24.39 -10.45
C TYR A 241 0.05 -24.34 -11.90
#